data_7302190f85c2f43f57eed4aa672722f7
#
_entry.id   7302190f85c2f43f57eed4aa672722f7
#
_cell.length_a   1.000
_cell.length_b   1.000
_cell.length_c   1.000
_cell.angle_alpha   90.00
_cell.angle_beta   90.00
_cell.angle_gamma   90.00
#
_symmetry.space_group_name_H-M   'P 1'
#
loop_
_entity.id
_entity.type
_entity.pdbx_description
1 polymer ?
#
loop_
_entity_poly.entity_id
_entity_poly.type
_entity_poly.pdbx_seq_one_letter_code
_entity_poly.pdbx_strand_id
1 'polypeptide(L)'
;MRPLAVLAFGGNALLRSNQKGTYEEQFQNVENTCRQILPLIRWGYDIVICHGNGPQVGNVLLQQEAGRHAFGLQEMPMDVCGAETQGAIAYMIETAMDRVLYAGGITTRRVISLVTRVEVDPKDPMFQNPTKPVGPFYPAEEAERLAAETGAVYKEDPKGRGWRKVVPSPTPMHISNVDIVSRLAREGKIVVTCGGGGIPVIWEAGGYKGVEAVIDKDLASALCACQIGADALYILTDVPKVYINFRKPGEKALDTLTVAQAEKYLAEGQFAEGSMAPKVRAGIHFVRKGGDQCVITEAGQLGNPACGTRIILK
;
A
#
# COMPACT_ATOMS: atom_id res chain seq x y z
N MET A 1 -21.16 16.39 8.67
CA MET A 1 -20.76 15.11 8.04
C MET A 1 -19.85 14.36 9.02
N ARG A 2 -19.83 13.02 8.99
CA ARG A 2 -18.85 12.25 9.76
C ARG A 2 -17.46 12.45 9.16
N PRO A 3 -16.39 12.50 9.97
CA PRO A 3 -15.03 12.57 9.45
C PRO A 3 -14.71 11.29 8.65
N LEU A 4 -13.94 11.42 7.57
CA LEU A 4 -13.55 10.33 6.68
C LEU A 4 -12.04 10.09 6.82
N ALA A 5 -11.67 8.83 7.08
CA ALA A 5 -10.29 8.43 7.17
C ALA A 5 -9.92 7.38 6.11
N VAL A 6 -8.77 7.55 5.48
CA VAL A 6 -8.14 6.50 4.67
C VAL A 6 -7.05 5.84 5.50
N LEU A 7 -7.05 4.50 5.54
CA LEU A 7 -6.06 3.68 6.23
C LEU A 7 -5.24 2.89 5.22
N ALA A 8 -3.95 3.15 5.14
CA ALA A 8 -3.00 2.43 4.30
C ALA A 8 -2.37 1.28 5.10
N PHE A 9 -2.81 0.04 4.87
CA PHE A 9 -2.26 -1.15 5.52
C PHE A 9 -0.84 -1.44 5.01
N GLY A 10 0.13 -1.46 5.93
CA GLY A 10 1.51 -1.85 5.67
C GLY A 10 1.69 -3.35 5.45
N GLY A 11 2.90 -3.76 5.07
CA GLY A 11 3.21 -5.18 4.86
C GLY A 11 2.92 -6.06 6.09
N ASN A 12 3.24 -5.59 7.28
CA ASN A 12 3.03 -6.32 8.54
C ASN A 12 1.55 -6.49 8.92
N ALA A 13 0.64 -5.71 8.32
CA ALA A 13 -0.80 -5.91 8.46
C ALA A 13 -1.28 -7.20 7.78
N LEU A 14 -0.51 -7.70 6.81
CA LEU A 14 -0.79 -8.91 6.03
C LEU A 14 0.18 -10.04 6.37
N LEU A 15 1.49 -9.76 6.39
CA LEU A 15 2.53 -10.77 6.60
C LEU A 15 3.73 -10.16 7.34
N ARG A 16 4.12 -10.76 8.47
CA ARG A 16 5.29 -10.35 9.25
C ARG A 16 6.55 -11.05 8.73
N SER A 17 7.70 -10.44 8.94
CA SER A 17 8.99 -10.92 8.41
C SER A 17 9.42 -12.31 8.90
N ASN A 18 8.91 -12.76 10.04
CA ASN A 18 9.20 -14.06 10.65
C ASN A 18 8.17 -15.15 10.35
N GLN A 19 7.19 -14.87 9.49
CA GLN A 19 6.10 -15.79 9.14
C GLN A 19 6.35 -16.44 7.77
N LYS A 20 5.77 -17.63 7.59
CA LYS A 20 5.85 -18.40 6.33
C LYS A 20 4.92 -17.88 5.25
N GLY A 21 3.88 -17.12 5.62
CA GLY A 21 2.87 -16.58 4.70
C GLY A 21 1.74 -17.55 4.38
N THR A 22 1.42 -18.47 5.30
CA THR A 22 0.23 -19.30 5.14
C THR A 22 -1.04 -18.45 5.19
N TYR A 23 -2.15 -18.99 4.70
CA TYR A 23 -3.44 -18.28 4.77
C TYR A 23 -3.81 -17.92 6.22
N GLU A 24 -3.63 -18.85 7.15
CA GLU A 24 -3.95 -18.66 8.57
C GLU A 24 -3.14 -17.53 9.19
N GLU A 25 -1.85 -17.45 8.90
CA GLU A 25 -0.97 -16.38 9.39
C GLU A 25 -1.42 -15.02 8.83
N GLN A 26 -1.68 -14.95 7.52
CA GLN A 26 -2.13 -13.73 6.88
C GLN A 26 -3.51 -13.31 7.41
N PHE A 27 -4.46 -14.22 7.48
CA PHE A 27 -5.80 -13.95 7.99
C PHE A 27 -5.78 -13.46 9.44
N GLN A 28 -4.96 -14.08 10.31
CA GLN A 28 -4.82 -13.67 11.71
C GLN A 28 -4.22 -12.24 11.82
N ASN A 29 -3.24 -11.91 10.98
CA ASN A 29 -2.67 -10.55 10.95
C ASN A 29 -3.71 -9.52 10.50
N VAL A 30 -4.47 -9.83 9.45
CA VAL A 30 -5.57 -8.99 8.96
C VAL A 30 -6.62 -8.78 10.05
N GLU A 31 -7.07 -9.85 10.70
CA GLU A 31 -8.09 -9.77 11.76
C GLU A 31 -7.58 -8.92 12.94
N ASN A 32 -6.33 -9.10 13.35
CA ASN A 32 -5.73 -8.28 14.40
C ASN A 32 -5.67 -6.80 14.01
N THR A 33 -5.31 -6.50 12.74
CA THR A 33 -5.30 -5.12 12.24
C THR A 33 -6.71 -4.54 12.18
N CYS A 34 -7.70 -5.31 11.73
CA CYS A 34 -9.10 -4.89 11.71
C CYS A 34 -9.63 -4.55 13.10
N ARG A 35 -9.24 -5.32 14.14
CA ARG A 35 -9.60 -4.98 15.54
C ARG A 35 -9.08 -3.62 15.96
N GLN A 36 -7.91 -3.22 15.50
CA GLN A 36 -7.32 -1.91 15.83
C GLN A 36 -8.06 -0.72 15.16
N ILE A 37 -8.90 -0.98 14.15
CA ILE A 37 -9.71 0.06 13.50
C ILE A 37 -10.97 0.39 14.32
N LEU A 38 -11.45 -0.52 15.17
CA LEU A 38 -12.70 -0.31 15.93
C LEU A 38 -12.79 1.03 16.68
N PRO A 39 -11.72 1.52 17.33
CA PRO A 39 -11.77 2.84 17.98
C PRO A 39 -12.13 3.96 16.99
N LEU A 40 -11.55 3.99 15.78
CA LEU A 40 -11.87 5.02 14.80
C LEU A 40 -13.35 4.95 14.38
N ILE A 41 -13.88 3.73 14.17
CA ILE A 41 -15.31 3.54 13.85
C ILE A 41 -16.19 4.03 14.99
N ARG A 42 -15.83 3.75 16.25
CA ARG A 42 -16.55 4.19 17.45
C ARG A 42 -16.45 5.70 17.66
N TRP A 43 -15.38 6.34 17.22
CA TRP A 43 -15.23 7.81 17.22
C TRP A 43 -16.02 8.46 16.06
N GLY A 44 -16.71 7.66 15.26
CA GLY A 44 -17.62 8.14 14.21
C GLY A 44 -16.99 8.35 12.86
N TYR A 45 -15.78 7.87 12.63
CA TYR A 45 -15.15 7.95 11.30
C TYR A 45 -15.87 7.06 10.27
N ASP A 46 -16.01 7.57 9.07
CA ASP A 46 -16.17 6.75 7.86
C ASP A 46 -14.78 6.26 7.41
N ILE A 47 -14.70 5.03 6.90
CA ILE A 47 -13.42 4.34 6.73
C ILE A 47 -13.25 3.86 5.28
N VAL A 48 -12.09 4.17 4.70
CA VAL A 48 -11.59 3.56 3.48
C VAL A 48 -10.26 2.85 3.80
N ILE A 49 -10.08 1.63 3.30
CA ILE A 49 -8.89 0.81 3.53
C ILE A 49 -8.18 0.62 2.20
N CYS A 50 -6.91 1.01 2.14
CA CYS A 50 -5.98 0.64 1.09
C CYS A 50 -4.94 -0.34 1.65
N HIS A 51 -4.42 -1.24 0.85
CA HIS A 51 -3.45 -2.23 1.32
C HIS A 51 -2.31 -2.45 0.33
N GLY A 52 -1.16 -2.92 0.82
CA GLY A 52 -0.09 -3.45 -0.03
C GLY A 52 -0.35 -4.89 -0.44
N ASN A 53 0.47 -5.42 -1.35
CA ASN A 53 0.40 -6.81 -1.83
C ASN A 53 1.77 -7.39 -2.18
N GLY A 54 2.87 -6.74 -1.83
CA GLY A 54 4.21 -7.10 -2.32
C GLY A 54 4.56 -8.59 -2.23
N PRO A 55 4.46 -9.25 -1.06
CA PRO A 55 4.70 -10.69 -0.95
C PRO A 55 3.71 -11.52 -1.76
N GLN A 56 2.43 -11.14 -1.77
CA GLN A 56 1.35 -11.89 -2.40
C GLN A 56 1.48 -11.86 -3.94
N VAL A 57 1.68 -10.69 -4.54
CA VAL A 57 1.88 -10.62 -6.01
C VAL A 57 3.16 -11.32 -6.43
N GLY A 58 4.21 -11.28 -5.59
CA GLY A 58 5.43 -12.04 -5.83
C GLY A 58 5.17 -13.55 -5.90
N ASN A 59 4.35 -14.08 -4.99
CA ASN A 59 3.96 -15.49 -5.00
C ASN A 59 3.09 -15.84 -6.23
N VAL A 60 2.15 -14.97 -6.61
CA VAL A 60 1.33 -15.19 -7.83
C VAL A 60 2.22 -15.24 -9.06
N LEU A 61 3.16 -14.30 -9.22
CA LEU A 61 4.10 -14.31 -10.34
C LEU A 61 4.93 -15.61 -10.40
N LEU A 62 5.40 -16.09 -9.23
CA LEU A 62 6.11 -17.37 -9.15
C LEU A 62 5.22 -18.56 -9.52
N GLN A 63 3.93 -18.53 -9.13
CA GLN A 63 2.95 -19.56 -9.52
C GLN A 63 2.70 -19.54 -11.03
N GLN A 64 2.64 -18.36 -11.68
CA GLN A 64 2.51 -18.22 -13.13
C GLN A 64 3.74 -18.83 -13.83
N GLU A 65 4.95 -18.47 -13.40
CA GLU A 65 6.20 -19.02 -13.93
C GLU A 65 6.27 -20.55 -13.77
N ALA A 66 5.98 -21.07 -12.60
CA ALA A 66 5.95 -22.51 -12.33
C ALA A 66 4.90 -23.24 -13.18
N GLY A 67 3.71 -22.65 -13.35
CA GLY A 67 2.64 -23.17 -14.19
C GLY A 67 3.05 -23.27 -15.65
N ARG A 68 3.75 -22.25 -16.17
CA ARG A 68 4.32 -22.27 -17.54
C ARG A 68 5.35 -23.39 -17.70
N HIS A 69 6.29 -23.49 -16.78
CA HIS A 69 7.36 -24.49 -16.88
C HIS A 69 6.86 -25.92 -16.69
N ALA A 70 5.97 -26.17 -15.73
CA ALA A 70 5.53 -27.52 -15.39
C ALA A 70 4.40 -28.04 -16.28
N PHE A 71 3.50 -27.16 -16.74
CA PHE A 71 2.25 -27.55 -17.40
C PHE A 71 2.00 -26.85 -18.74
N GLY A 72 2.88 -25.94 -19.19
CA GLY A 72 2.69 -25.17 -20.41
C GLY A 72 1.53 -24.17 -20.34
N LEU A 73 1.12 -23.74 -19.14
CA LEU A 73 0.05 -22.76 -18.97
C LEU A 73 0.50 -21.39 -19.49
N GLN A 74 -0.47 -20.62 -19.98
CA GLN A 74 -0.21 -19.22 -20.35
C GLN A 74 -0.06 -18.37 -19.08
N GLU A 75 1.05 -17.64 -18.95
CA GLU A 75 1.23 -16.69 -17.87
C GLU A 75 0.27 -15.51 -17.99
N MET A 76 -0.32 -15.11 -16.86
CA MET A 76 -1.09 -13.87 -16.79
C MET A 76 -0.15 -12.67 -16.68
N PRO A 77 -0.48 -11.55 -17.35
CA PRO A 77 0.32 -10.33 -17.23
C PRO A 77 0.25 -9.76 -15.81
N MET A 78 1.22 -8.92 -15.46
CA MET A 78 1.42 -8.43 -14.10
C MET A 78 0.24 -7.63 -13.54
N ASP A 79 -0.46 -6.88 -14.36
CA ASP A 79 -1.67 -6.14 -13.99
C ASP A 79 -2.80 -7.09 -13.57
N VAL A 80 -2.97 -8.22 -14.27
CA VAL A 80 -3.93 -9.29 -13.90
C VAL A 80 -3.50 -9.97 -12.60
N CYS A 81 -2.21 -10.32 -12.42
CA CYS A 81 -1.70 -10.84 -11.16
C CYS A 81 -1.93 -9.84 -9.99
N GLY A 82 -1.82 -8.55 -10.27
CA GLY A 82 -2.19 -7.48 -9.34
C GLY A 82 -3.66 -7.54 -8.96
N ALA A 83 -4.56 -7.73 -9.94
CA ALA A 83 -6.00 -7.84 -9.73
C ALA A 83 -6.37 -9.08 -8.89
N GLU A 84 -5.74 -10.23 -9.15
CA GLU A 84 -5.92 -11.46 -8.35
C GLU A 84 -5.58 -11.20 -6.88
N THR A 85 -4.47 -10.52 -6.60
CA THR A 85 -4.08 -10.18 -5.22
C THR A 85 -5.01 -9.17 -4.58
N GLN A 86 -5.59 -8.23 -5.34
CA GLN A 86 -6.64 -7.35 -4.82
C GLN A 86 -7.83 -8.17 -4.32
N GLY A 87 -8.34 -9.09 -5.13
CA GLY A 87 -9.46 -9.95 -4.77
C GLY A 87 -9.17 -10.81 -3.55
N ALA A 88 -8.03 -11.50 -3.53
CA ALA A 88 -7.67 -12.39 -2.42
C ALA A 88 -7.49 -11.66 -1.09
N ILE A 89 -6.79 -10.51 -1.08
CA ILE A 89 -6.55 -9.74 0.15
C ILE A 89 -7.82 -9.04 0.60
N ALA A 90 -8.59 -8.50 -0.34
CA ALA A 90 -9.87 -7.86 -0.03
C ALA A 90 -10.86 -8.84 0.60
N TYR A 91 -10.95 -10.08 0.07
CA TYR A 91 -11.77 -11.14 0.68
C TYR A 91 -11.36 -11.43 2.13
N MET A 92 -10.06 -11.49 2.42
CA MET A 92 -9.58 -11.66 3.80
C MET A 92 -9.97 -10.47 4.68
N ILE A 93 -9.84 -9.24 4.19
CA ILE A 93 -10.18 -8.02 4.94
C ILE A 93 -11.69 -7.95 5.19
N GLU A 94 -12.55 -8.22 4.20
CA GLU A 94 -14.01 -8.26 4.37
C GLU A 94 -14.39 -9.28 5.43
N THR A 95 -13.92 -10.52 5.30
CA THR A 95 -14.23 -11.61 6.21
C THR A 95 -13.78 -11.30 7.65
N ALA A 96 -12.57 -10.76 7.80
CA ALA A 96 -12.02 -10.39 9.10
C ALA A 96 -12.77 -9.21 9.72
N MET A 97 -13.05 -8.18 8.92
CA MET A 97 -13.75 -6.99 9.40
C MET A 97 -15.20 -7.30 9.80
N ASP A 98 -15.91 -8.14 9.05
CA ASP A 98 -17.27 -8.57 9.42
C ASP A 98 -17.28 -9.28 10.77
N ARG A 99 -16.31 -10.18 11.03
CA ARG A 99 -16.14 -10.82 12.36
C ARG A 99 -15.89 -9.81 13.47
N VAL A 100 -15.00 -8.86 13.20
CA VAL A 100 -14.61 -7.82 14.16
C VAL A 100 -15.78 -6.88 14.47
N LEU A 101 -16.54 -6.46 13.46
CA LEU A 101 -17.74 -5.64 13.62
C LEU A 101 -18.80 -6.36 14.43
N TYR A 102 -19.07 -7.63 14.09
CA TYR A 102 -20.04 -8.46 14.83
C TYR A 102 -19.64 -8.62 16.30
N ALA A 103 -18.39 -9.00 16.57
CA ALA A 103 -17.86 -9.11 17.92
C ALA A 103 -17.86 -7.78 18.69
N GLY A 104 -17.71 -6.67 17.98
CA GLY A 104 -17.78 -5.31 18.53
C GLY A 104 -19.21 -4.76 18.73
N GLY A 105 -20.26 -5.52 18.36
CA GLY A 105 -21.66 -5.11 18.43
C GLY A 105 -22.05 -4.06 17.38
N ILE A 106 -21.27 -3.91 16.31
CA ILE A 106 -21.51 -2.91 15.25
C ILE A 106 -22.22 -3.57 14.08
N THR A 107 -23.54 -3.42 14.01
CA THR A 107 -24.41 -4.05 13.00
C THR A 107 -24.79 -3.14 11.85
N THR A 108 -24.48 -1.83 11.96
CA THR A 108 -24.86 -0.79 11.00
C THR A 108 -23.85 -0.57 9.89
N ARG A 109 -22.64 -1.10 10.04
CA ARG A 109 -21.58 -1.02 9.03
C ARG A 109 -21.56 -2.27 8.16
N ARG A 110 -21.17 -2.11 6.91
CA ARG A 110 -20.91 -3.21 5.97
C ARG A 110 -19.59 -2.95 5.28
N VAL A 111 -18.87 -4.02 4.99
CA VAL A 111 -17.61 -3.96 4.24
C VAL A 111 -17.91 -4.23 2.77
N ILE A 112 -17.20 -3.56 1.89
CA ILE A 112 -17.28 -3.77 0.45
C ILE A 112 -15.92 -3.54 -0.18
N SER A 113 -15.55 -4.39 -1.12
CA SER A 113 -14.29 -4.29 -1.86
C SER A 113 -14.51 -3.90 -3.30
N LEU A 114 -13.60 -3.07 -3.80
CA LEU A 114 -13.61 -2.62 -5.18
C LEU A 114 -12.26 -2.95 -5.84
N VAL A 115 -12.29 -3.74 -6.91
CA VAL A 115 -11.14 -3.88 -7.80
C VAL A 115 -10.88 -2.51 -8.42
N THR A 116 -9.66 -2.01 -8.24
CA THR A 116 -9.35 -0.61 -8.50
C THR A 116 -8.20 -0.45 -9.48
N ARG A 117 -8.48 0.22 -10.59
CA ARG A 117 -7.47 0.68 -11.55
C ARG A 117 -6.99 2.07 -11.15
N VAL A 118 -5.69 2.31 -11.33
CA VAL A 118 -5.05 3.60 -11.07
C VAL A 118 -4.29 4.03 -12.31
N GLU A 119 -4.67 5.16 -12.84
CA GLU A 119 -4.06 5.73 -14.04
C GLU A 119 -2.68 6.31 -13.73
N VAL A 120 -1.74 6.04 -14.63
CA VAL A 120 -0.35 6.54 -14.58
C VAL A 120 0.02 7.20 -15.91
N ASP A 121 0.98 8.11 -15.89
CA ASP A 121 1.50 8.73 -17.10
C ASP A 121 2.37 7.71 -17.88
N PRO A 122 2.05 7.37 -19.14
CA PRO A 122 2.88 6.49 -19.95
C PRO A 122 4.29 7.05 -20.19
N LYS A 123 4.51 8.34 -19.96
CA LYS A 123 5.79 9.04 -20.08
C LYS A 123 6.53 9.19 -18.75
N ASP A 124 6.02 8.61 -17.66
CA ASP A 124 6.71 8.68 -16.37
C ASP A 124 8.14 8.11 -16.51
N PRO A 125 9.18 8.86 -16.06
CA PRO A 125 10.58 8.43 -16.15
C PRO A 125 10.86 7.07 -15.51
N MET A 126 10.03 6.63 -14.58
CA MET A 126 10.16 5.33 -13.92
C MET A 126 10.02 4.15 -14.88
N PHE A 127 9.33 4.31 -16.01
CA PHE A 127 9.28 3.27 -17.06
C PHE A 127 10.64 3.00 -17.69
N GLN A 128 11.53 4.02 -17.73
CA GLN A 128 12.90 3.88 -18.26
C GLN A 128 13.90 3.43 -17.18
N ASN A 129 13.54 3.52 -15.89
CA ASN A 129 14.40 3.13 -14.78
C ASN A 129 13.63 2.30 -13.74
N PRO A 130 13.35 1.01 -14.02
CA PRO A 130 12.65 0.14 -13.07
C PRO A 130 13.45 -0.03 -11.79
N THR A 131 12.79 0.16 -10.64
CA THR A 131 13.42 0.09 -9.31
C THR A 131 12.64 -0.70 -8.28
N LYS A 132 11.35 -0.99 -8.54
CA LYS A 132 10.49 -1.67 -7.55
C LYS A 132 10.72 -3.18 -7.61
N PRO A 133 11.29 -3.81 -6.57
CA PRO A 133 11.56 -5.24 -6.61
C PRO A 133 10.27 -6.05 -6.41
N VAL A 134 10.10 -7.07 -7.24
CA VAL A 134 8.97 -8.03 -7.21
C VAL A 134 9.49 -9.47 -7.27
N GLY A 135 8.67 -10.43 -6.85
CA GLY A 135 9.02 -11.85 -6.92
C GLY A 135 10.11 -12.30 -5.92
N PRO A 136 10.64 -13.51 -6.11
CA PRO A 136 11.63 -14.11 -5.23
C PRO A 136 13.04 -13.55 -5.43
N PHE A 137 13.98 -14.05 -4.64
CA PHE A 137 15.41 -13.81 -4.83
C PHE A 137 16.02 -14.93 -5.67
N TYR A 138 16.88 -14.57 -6.61
CA TYR A 138 17.60 -15.48 -7.49
C TYR A 138 19.12 -15.36 -7.27
N PRO A 139 19.91 -16.43 -7.49
CA PRO A 139 21.34 -16.32 -7.72
C PRO A 139 21.64 -15.45 -8.95
N ALA A 140 22.84 -14.86 -9.01
CA ALA A 140 23.23 -13.97 -10.12
C ALA A 140 23.09 -14.64 -11.48
N GLU A 141 23.63 -15.86 -11.65
CA GLU A 141 23.58 -16.63 -12.90
C GLU A 141 22.14 -16.89 -13.38
N GLU A 142 21.24 -17.20 -12.44
CA GLU A 142 19.83 -17.44 -12.74
C GLU A 142 19.13 -16.13 -13.15
N ALA A 143 19.43 -15.03 -12.47
CA ALA A 143 18.89 -13.71 -12.82
C ALA A 143 19.34 -13.25 -14.22
N GLU A 144 20.60 -13.50 -14.59
CA GLU A 144 21.13 -13.23 -15.93
C GLU A 144 20.44 -14.07 -17.00
N ARG A 145 20.25 -15.37 -16.72
CA ARG A 145 19.54 -16.28 -17.62
C ARG A 145 18.10 -15.81 -17.85
N LEU A 146 17.35 -15.52 -16.77
CA LEU A 146 15.98 -15.05 -16.84
C LEU A 146 15.87 -13.68 -17.54
N ALA A 147 16.82 -12.78 -17.32
CA ALA A 147 16.88 -11.50 -18.01
C ALA A 147 17.06 -11.69 -19.55
N ALA A 148 17.94 -12.60 -19.96
CA ALA A 148 18.15 -12.91 -21.37
C ALA A 148 16.92 -13.55 -22.03
N GLU A 149 16.22 -14.44 -21.32
CA GLU A 149 15.04 -15.13 -21.82
C GLU A 149 13.79 -14.24 -21.93
N THR A 150 13.59 -13.34 -20.93
CA THR A 150 12.35 -12.59 -20.80
C THR A 150 12.46 -11.11 -21.16
N GLY A 151 13.67 -10.58 -21.25
CA GLY A 151 13.92 -9.13 -21.36
C GLY A 151 13.66 -8.35 -20.07
N ALA A 152 13.35 -9.02 -18.97
CA ALA A 152 13.08 -8.39 -17.69
C ALA A 152 14.37 -7.85 -17.05
N VAL A 153 14.24 -6.78 -16.26
CA VAL A 153 15.36 -6.18 -15.53
C VAL A 153 15.48 -6.80 -14.14
N TYR A 154 16.70 -7.23 -13.80
CA TYR A 154 17.03 -7.72 -12.45
C TYR A 154 18.05 -6.82 -11.80
N LYS A 155 17.93 -6.61 -10.49
CA LYS A 155 18.89 -5.82 -9.69
C LYS A 155 19.24 -6.58 -8.43
N GLU A 156 20.50 -6.43 -7.98
CA GLU A 156 20.96 -7.01 -6.73
C GLU A 156 20.28 -6.29 -5.53
N ASP A 157 19.88 -7.08 -4.55
CA ASP A 157 19.34 -6.54 -3.30
C ASP A 157 20.47 -5.87 -2.48
N PRO A 158 20.29 -4.64 -2.02
CA PRO A 158 21.31 -3.92 -1.25
C PRO A 158 21.75 -4.62 0.06
N LYS A 159 20.97 -5.60 0.53
CA LYS A 159 21.29 -6.42 1.70
C LYS A 159 21.99 -7.74 1.36
N GLY A 160 22.38 -7.94 0.11
CA GLY A 160 23.10 -9.14 -0.34
C GLY A 160 22.27 -10.43 -0.32
N ARG A 161 20.93 -10.35 -0.38
CA ARG A 161 20.04 -11.53 -0.35
C ARG A 161 19.92 -12.24 -1.71
N GLY A 162 20.49 -11.67 -2.76
CA GLY A 162 20.41 -12.12 -4.14
C GLY A 162 19.81 -11.08 -5.08
N TRP A 163 19.42 -11.49 -6.26
CA TRP A 163 18.88 -10.65 -7.33
C TRP A 163 17.37 -10.77 -7.40
N ARG A 164 16.69 -9.68 -7.71
CA ARG A 164 15.24 -9.67 -7.90
C ARG A 164 14.86 -8.98 -9.20
N LYS A 165 13.79 -9.46 -9.84
CA LYS A 165 13.13 -8.73 -10.91
C LYS A 165 12.70 -7.35 -10.35
N VAL A 166 12.97 -6.29 -11.12
CA VAL A 166 12.51 -4.94 -10.81
C VAL A 166 11.59 -4.45 -11.92
N VAL A 167 10.54 -3.74 -11.52
CA VAL A 167 9.55 -3.17 -12.42
C VAL A 167 9.43 -1.67 -12.20
N PRO A 168 8.89 -0.92 -13.17
CA PRO A 168 8.57 0.49 -13.00
C PRO A 168 7.65 0.73 -11.78
N SER A 169 7.84 1.88 -11.13
CA SER A 169 6.93 2.33 -10.08
C SER A 169 6.50 3.78 -10.35
N PRO A 170 5.61 3.97 -11.34
CA PRO A 170 5.18 5.30 -11.76
C PRO A 170 4.32 5.97 -10.70
N THR A 171 4.24 7.29 -10.79
CA THR A 171 3.41 8.12 -9.92
C THR A 171 1.93 7.93 -10.26
N PRO A 172 1.06 7.65 -9.28
CA PRO A 172 -0.38 7.52 -9.52
C PRO A 172 -1.00 8.90 -9.80
N MET A 173 -1.88 8.98 -10.81
CA MET A 173 -2.53 10.23 -11.25
C MET A 173 -4.01 10.29 -10.93
N HIS A 174 -4.74 9.20 -11.17
CA HIS A 174 -6.18 9.15 -11.00
C HIS A 174 -6.67 7.75 -10.65
N ILE A 175 -7.67 7.68 -9.75
CA ILE A 175 -8.34 6.44 -9.36
C ILE A 175 -9.65 6.35 -10.11
N SER A 176 -9.79 5.35 -10.99
CA SER A 176 -10.89 5.30 -11.96
C SER A 176 -12.31 5.23 -11.35
N ASN A 177 -12.45 4.76 -10.12
CA ASN A 177 -13.75 4.58 -9.46
C ASN A 177 -13.91 5.47 -8.22
N VAL A 178 -13.21 6.59 -8.17
CA VAL A 178 -13.07 7.42 -6.96
C VAL A 178 -14.40 7.99 -6.46
N ASP A 179 -15.31 8.35 -7.36
CA ASP A 179 -16.66 8.82 -7.05
C ASP A 179 -17.51 7.76 -6.33
N ILE A 180 -17.39 6.49 -6.75
CA ILE A 180 -18.07 5.36 -6.13
C ILE A 180 -17.47 5.10 -4.74
N VAL A 181 -16.14 5.13 -4.62
CA VAL A 181 -15.44 4.99 -3.30
C VAL A 181 -15.94 6.05 -2.33
N SER A 182 -15.94 7.32 -2.76
CA SER A 182 -16.38 8.44 -1.93
C SER A 182 -17.84 8.28 -1.48
N ARG A 183 -18.75 7.96 -2.41
CA ARG A 183 -20.17 7.78 -2.13
C ARG A 183 -20.42 6.67 -1.11
N LEU A 184 -19.87 5.47 -1.36
CA LEU A 184 -20.05 4.32 -0.47
C LEU A 184 -19.49 4.59 0.92
N ALA A 185 -18.31 5.21 1.03
CA ALA A 185 -17.72 5.57 2.30
C ALA A 185 -18.61 6.57 3.07
N ARG A 186 -19.10 7.62 2.41
CA ARG A 186 -20.00 8.62 3.02
C ARG A 186 -21.39 8.04 3.40
N GLU A 187 -21.83 6.97 2.75
CA GLU A 187 -23.00 6.19 3.16
C GLU A 187 -22.73 5.29 4.37
N GLY A 188 -21.50 5.29 4.88
CA GLY A 188 -21.08 4.54 6.06
C GLY A 188 -20.65 3.10 5.77
N LYS A 189 -20.35 2.75 4.52
CA LYS A 189 -19.68 1.48 4.20
C LYS A 189 -18.20 1.60 4.54
N ILE A 190 -17.58 0.50 4.92
CA ILE A 190 -16.13 0.37 5.00
C ILE A 190 -15.69 -0.10 3.62
N VAL A 191 -14.96 0.74 2.89
CA VAL A 191 -14.59 0.45 1.50
C VAL A 191 -13.14 0.00 1.42
N VAL A 192 -12.90 -1.20 0.88
CA VAL A 192 -11.54 -1.67 0.55
C VAL A 192 -11.25 -1.35 -0.90
N THR A 193 -10.18 -0.62 -1.19
CA THR A 193 -9.84 -0.11 -2.52
C THR A 193 -8.33 0.06 -2.69
N CYS A 194 -7.87 0.35 -3.89
CA CYS A 194 -6.46 0.59 -4.22
C CYS A 194 -5.51 -0.51 -3.69
N GLY A 195 -5.94 -1.77 -3.69
CA GLY A 195 -5.12 -2.89 -3.26
C GLY A 195 -3.83 -3.00 -4.08
N GLY A 196 -2.69 -3.20 -3.39
CA GLY A 196 -1.37 -3.23 -4.01
C GLY A 196 -0.88 -1.89 -4.58
N GLY A 197 -1.58 -0.79 -4.30
CA GLY A 197 -1.39 0.51 -4.93
C GLY A 197 -2.31 0.76 -6.12
N GLY A 198 -3.21 -0.18 -6.41
CA GLY A 198 -4.08 -0.19 -7.59
C GLY A 198 -3.47 -0.92 -8.78
N ILE A 199 -4.31 -1.33 -9.72
CA ILE A 199 -3.88 -1.89 -11.01
C ILE A 199 -3.42 -0.74 -11.89
N PRO A 200 -2.12 -0.68 -12.26
CA PRO A 200 -1.63 0.42 -13.09
C PRO A 200 -2.16 0.32 -14.51
N VAL A 201 -2.78 1.40 -14.97
CA VAL A 201 -3.34 1.50 -16.32
C VAL A 201 -2.95 2.83 -16.97
N ILE A 202 -2.91 2.83 -18.30
CA ILE A 202 -2.83 4.03 -19.13
C ILE A 202 -4.09 4.20 -19.95
N TRP A 203 -4.43 5.43 -20.30
CA TRP A 203 -5.53 5.69 -21.24
C TRP A 203 -4.99 5.64 -22.65
N GLU A 204 -5.48 4.71 -23.47
CA GLU A 204 -5.05 4.51 -24.85
C GLU A 204 -6.23 4.10 -25.72
N ALA A 205 -6.31 4.65 -26.93
CA ALA A 205 -7.32 4.29 -27.94
C ALA A 205 -8.79 4.27 -27.43
N GLY A 206 -9.12 5.16 -26.48
CA GLY A 206 -10.50 5.28 -25.94
C GLY A 206 -10.83 4.28 -24.82
N GLY A 207 -9.82 3.64 -24.23
CA GLY A 207 -9.99 2.72 -23.09
C GLY A 207 -8.78 2.64 -22.20
N TYR A 208 -8.93 1.96 -21.06
CA TYR A 208 -7.81 1.63 -20.19
C TYR A 208 -7.06 0.39 -20.68
N LYS A 209 -5.75 0.44 -20.64
CA LYS A 209 -4.84 -0.66 -20.90
C LYS A 209 -3.93 -0.85 -19.70
N GLY A 210 -3.82 -2.09 -19.21
CA GLY A 210 -2.90 -2.46 -18.15
C GLY A 210 -1.43 -2.30 -18.57
N VAL A 211 -0.57 -1.99 -17.63
CA VAL A 211 0.87 -1.86 -17.85
C VAL A 211 1.66 -2.65 -16.83
N GLU A 212 2.83 -3.14 -17.23
CA GLU A 212 3.73 -3.90 -16.34
C GLU A 212 4.46 -2.97 -15.38
N ALA A 213 3.81 -2.63 -14.28
CA ALA A 213 4.29 -1.71 -13.26
C ALA A 213 3.69 -2.03 -11.88
N VAL A 214 4.22 -1.45 -10.83
CA VAL A 214 3.67 -1.50 -9.47
C VAL A 214 3.64 -0.10 -8.88
N ILE A 215 2.47 0.37 -8.53
CA ILE A 215 2.31 1.67 -7.88
C ILE A 215 2.64 1.55 -6.39
N ASP A 216 3.32 2.55 -5.84
CA ASP A 216 3.55 2.60 -4.40
C ASP A 216 2.22 2.82 -3.66
N LYS A 217 1.91 1.91 -2.70
CA LYS A 217 0.64 1.94 -1.99
C LYS A 217 0.43 3.19 -1.15
N ASP A 218 1.51 3.77 -0.61
CA ASP A 218 1.39 4.96 0.24
C ASP A 218 1.03 6.18 -0.61
N LEU A 219 1.60 6.28 -1.83
CA LEU A 219 1.24 7.31 -2.80
C LEU A 219 -0.19 7.12 -3.32
N ALA A 220 -0.59 5.88 -3.65
CA ALA A 220 -1.95 5.59 -4.08
C ALA A 220 -2.97 5.87 -2.97
N SER A 221 -2.66 5.54 -1.71
CA SER A 221 -3.53 5.84 -0.57
C SER A 221 -3.67 7.34 -0.34
N ALA A 222 -2.59 8.11 -0.48
CA ALA A 222 -2.64 9.57 -0.39
C ALA A 222 -3.46 10.18 -1.53
N LEU A 223 -3.29 9.68 -2.76
CA LEU A 223 -4.11 10.09 -3.90
C LEU A 223 -5.59 9.78 -3.66
N CYS A 224 -5.91 8.58 -3.18
CA CYS A 224 -7.27 8.19 -2.81
C CYS A 224 -7.85 9.17 -1.79
N ALA A 225 -7.12 9.42 -0.70
CA ALA A 225 -7.53 10.33 0.35
C ALA A 225 -7.80 11.75 -0.18
N CYS A 226 -6.93 12.27 -1.05
CA CYS A 226 -7.13 13.57 -1.70
C CYS A 226 -8.39 13.59 -2.58
N GLN A 227 -8.57 12.58 -3.43
CA GLN A 227 -9.65 12.56 -4.42
C GLN A 227 -11.04 12.34 -3.80
N ILE A 228 -11.14 11.62 -2.67
CA ILE A 228 -12.41 11.45 -1.94
C ILE A 228 -12.68 12.55 -0.91
N GLY A 229 -11.77 13.51 -0.75
CA GLY A 229 -11.88 14.56 0.26
C GLY A 229 -11.88 13.98 1.69
N ALA A 230 -10.91 13.13 2.00
CA ALA A 230 -10.75 12.58 3.35
C ALA A 230 -10.19 13.64 4.31
N ASP A 231 -10.60 13.56 5.58
CA ASP A 231 -10.12 14.45 6.65
C ASP A 231 -8.76 13.96 7.18
N ALA A 232 -8.54 12.64 7.23
CA ALA A 232 -7.31 12.05 7.74
C ALA A 232 -6.78 10.90 6.87
N LEU A 233 -5.44 10.78 6.81
CA LEU A 233 -4.73 9.66 6.24
C LEU A 233 -3.91 8.96 7.33
N TYR A 234 -4.15 7.68 7.56
CA TYR A 234 -3.35 6.85 8.46
C TYR A 234 -2.48 5.89 7.66
N ILE A 235 -1.15 6.00 7.79
CA ILE A 235 -0.20 5.08 7.15
C ILE A 235 0.33 4.14 8.22
N LEU A 236 -0.08 2.87 8.14
CA LEU A 236 0.31 1.85 9.10
C LEU A 236 1.66 1.24 8.70
N THR A 237 2.57 1.20 9.64
CA THR A 237 3.94 0.71 9.48
C THR A 237 4.35 -0.16 10.68
N ASP A 238 5.63 -0.50 10.79
CA ASP A 238 6.21 -1.36 11.82
C ASP A 238 6.88 -0.61 12.99
N VAL A 239 6.76 0.71 12.98
CA VAL A 239 7.28 1.55 14.05
C VAL A 239 6.21 2.50 14.56
N PRO A 240 6.20 2.81 15.88
CA PRO A 240 5.15 3.65 16.47
C PRO A 240 5.19 5.10 16.01
N LYS A 241 6.34 5.61 15.59
CA LYS A 241 6.54 7.00 15.15
C LYS A 241 7.55 7.10 14.02
N VAL A 242 7.67 8.27 13.41
CA VAL A 242 8.77 8.65 12.54
C VAL A 242 9.95 9.12 13.40
N TYR A 243 11.17 8.75 13.03
CA TYR A 243 12.39 9.08 13.76
C TYR A 243 13.36 9.81 12.85
N ILE A 244 14.11 10.76 13.41
CA ILE A 244 15.37 11.25 12.84
C ILE A 244 16.53 10.51 13.50
N ASN A 245 17.64 10.37 12.80
CA ASN A 245 18.81 9.58 13.22
C ASN A 245 18.46 8.13 13.63
N PHE A 246 17.52 7.51 12.93
CA PHE A 246 17.00 6.17 13.26
C PHE A 246 18.13 5.15 13.39
N ARG A 247 18.18 4.45 14.54
CA ARG A 247 19.23 3.48 14.92
C ARG A 247 20.64 4.08 14.94
N LYS A 248 20.76 5.38 15.21
CA LYS A 248 22.04 6.09 15.34
C LYS A 248 22.07 6.90 16.63
N PRO A 249 23.27 7.32 17.11
CA PRO A 249 23.36 8.29 18.21
C PRO A 249 22.52 9.53 17.92
N GLY A 250 21.75 9.97 18.92
CA GLY A 250 20.82 11.10 18.76
C GLY A 250 19.49 10.73 18.09
N GLU A 251 19.12 9.44 18.07
CA GLU A 251 17.77 9.02 17.64
C GLU A 251 16.69 9.80 18.41
N LYS A 252 15.73 10.33 17.66
CA LYS A 252 14.62 11.08 18.25
C LYS A 252 13.32 10.76 17.53
N ALA A 253 12.32 10.32 18.30
CA ALA A 253 10.94 10.16 17.84
C ALA A 253 10.29 11.54 17.64
N LEU A 254 9.48 11.66 16.62
CA LEU A 254 8.78 12.89 16.27
C LEU A 254 7.27 12.72 16.53
N ASP A 255 6.67 13.64 17.30
CA ASP A 255 5.23 13.64 17.54
C ASP A 255 4.47 14.37 16.43
N THR A 256 5.05 15.47 15.98
CA THR A 256 4.49 16.31 14.91
C THR A 256 5.58 16.73 13.95
N LEU A 257 5.25 16.75 12.67
CA LEU A 257 6.07 17.28 11.59
C LEU A 257 5.23 18.27 10.79
N THR A 258 5.65 19.52 10.72
CA THR A 258 5.12 20.40 9.68
C THR A 258 5.64 19.97 8.31
N VAL A 259 4.92 20.32 7.26
CA VAL A 259 5.36 20.05 5.88
C VAL A 259 6.79 20.56 5.64
N ALA A 260 7.10 21.76 6.11
CA ALA A 260 8.44 22.34 5.95
C ALA A 260 9.54 21.53 6.66
N GLN A 261 9.26 21.03 7.89
CA GLN A 261 10.20 20.18 8.61
C GLN A 261 10.37 18.82 7.92
N ALA A 262 9.26 18.24 7.44
CA ALA A 262 9.28 16.95 6.75
C ALA A 262 10.10 17.01 5.46
N GLU A 263 9.96 18.08 4.66
CA GLU A 263 10.76 18.32 3.45
C GLU A 263 12.24 18.55 3.75
N LYS A 264 12.54 19.31 4.81
CA LYS A 264 13.92 19.50 5.26
C LYS A 264 14.56 18.14 5.61
N TYR A 265 13.90 17.31 6.41
CA TYR A 265 14.43 16.01 6.81
C TYR A 265 14.53 15.00 5.65
N LEU A 266 13.61 15.09 4.66
CA LEU A 266 13.75 14.33 3.41
C LEU A 266 15.01 14.75 2.63
N ALA A 267 15.25 16.05 2.49
CA ALA A 267 16.44 16.56 1.80
C ALA A 267 17.76 16.23 2.51
N GLU A 268 17.73 16.14 3.84
CA GLU A 268 18.86 15.72 4.68
C GLU A 268 19.08 14.19 4.68
N GLY A 269 18.24 13.40 3.98
CA GLY A 269 18.35 11.94 3.94
C GLY A 269 18.04 11.24 5.26
N GLN A 270 17.25 11.87 6.14
CA GLN A 270 16.87 11.29 7.45
C GLN A 270 15.98 10.05 7.32
N PHE A 271 15.30 9.89 6.20
CA PHE A 271 14.33 8.82 5.97
C PHE A 271 14.79 7.87 4.88
N ALA A 272 14.76 6.57 5.15
CA ALA A 272 15.17 5.55 4.18
C ALA A 272 14.23 5.53 2.95
N GLU A 273 14.81 5.64 1.76
CA GLU A 273 14.09 5.73 0.47
C GLU A 273 13.19 4.50 0.18
N GLY A 274 13.58 3.32 0.62
CA GLY A 274 12.80 2.10 0.44
C GLY A 274 11.68 1.87 1.45
N SER A 275 11.49 2.75 2.45
CA SER A 275 10.54 2.49 3.54
C SER A 275 9.85 3.74 4.07
N MET A 276 10.55 4.61 4.82
CA MET A 276 9.92 5.76 5.51
C MET A 276 9.74 6.96 4.58
N ALA A 277 10.67 7.24 3.67
CA ALA A 277 10.60 8.41 2.80
C ALA A 277 9.33 8.43 1.92
N PRO A 278 8.88 7.32 1.28
CA PRO A 278 7.61 7.31 0.56
C PRO A 278 6.41 7.67 1.43
N LYS A 279 6.37 7.22 2.68
CA LYS A 279 5.28 7.51 3.64
C LYS A 279 5.22 8.99 3.98
N VAL A 280 6.38 9.58 4.25
CA VAL A 280 6.48 11.02 4.55
C VAL A 280 6.07 11.85 3.32
N ARG A 281 6.52 11.48 2.11
CA ARG A 281 6.09 12.14 0.86
C ARG A 281 4.58 12.03 0.63
N ALA A 282 4.00 10.87 0.87
CA ALA A 282 2.55 10.63 0.79
C ALA A 282 1.79 11.54 1.77
N GLY A 283 2.27 11.64 3.01
CA GLY A 283 1.70 12.52 4.03
C GLY A 283 1.78 14.00 3.65
N ILE A 284 2.93 14.46 3.16
CA ILE A 284 3.12 15.83 2.65
C ILE A 284 2.14 16.12 1.50
N HIS A 285 2.04 15.20 0.53
CA HIS A 285 1.13 15.35 -0.60
C HIS A 285 -0.32 15.52 -0.13
N PHE A 286 -0.78 14.64 0.75
CA PHE A 286 -2.14 14.66 1.27
C PHE A 286 -2.48 15.97 1.98
N VAL A 287 -1.62 16.40 2.92
CA VAL A 287 -1.85 17.63 3.71
C VAL A 287 -1.80 18.88 2.84
N ARG A 288 -0.90 18.94 1.84
CA ARG A 288 -0.86 20.06 0.87
C ARG A 288 -2.10 20.15 0.00
N LYS A 289 -2.80 19.03 -0.22
CA LYS A 289 -4.04 18.96 -1.00
C LYS A 289 -5.30 19.20 -0.17
N GLY A 290 -5.15 19.62 1.09
CA GLY A 290 -6.25 20.05 1.94
C GLY A 290 -6.70 19.02 2.99
N GLY A 291 -6.00 17.90 3.14
CA GLY A 291 -6.23 16.99 4.26
C GLY A 291 -5.78 17.62 5.59
N ASP A 292 -6.49 17.34 6.67
CA ASP A 292 -6.19 17.93 7.98
C ASP A 292 -4.86 17.42 8.54
N GLN A 293 -4.65 16.09 8.48
CA GLN A 293 -3.44 15.45 9.00
C GLN A 293 -3.17 14.09 8.36
N CYS A 294 -1.89 13.75 8.22
CA CYS A 294 -1.46 12.39 7.97
C CYS A 294 -0.77 11.83 9.22
N VAL A 295 -1.21 10.66 9.70
CA VAL A 295 -0.65 9.99 10.87
C VAL A 295 0.13 8.75 10.43
N ILE A 296 1.42 8.70 10.72
CA ILE A 296 2.27 7.52 10.49
C ILE A 296 2.47 6.81 11.81
N THR A 297 1.99 5.56 11.92
CA THR A 297 2.01 4.79 13.17
C THR A 297 1.94 3.28 12.94
N GLU A 298 2.13 2.49 13.98
CA GLU A 298 1.80 1.06 13.97
C GLU A 298 0.31 0.81 14.26
N ALA A 299 -0.25 -0.27 13.72
CA ALA A 299 -1.67 -0.58 13.86
C ALA A 299 -2.13 -0.64 15.32
N GLY A 300 -1.32 -1.22 16.21
CA GLY A 300 -1.62 -1.36 17.64
C GLY A 300 -1.84 -0.04 18.39
N GLN A 301 -1.46 1.09 17.80
CA GLN A 301 -1.60 2.41 18.41
C GLN A 301 -2.86 3.17 17.99
N LEU A 302 -3.64 2.67 17.02
CA LEU A 302 -4.81 3.39 16.47
C LEU A 302 -5.89 3.74 17.53
N GLY A 303 -5.95 3.00 18.65
CA GLY A 303 -6.82 3.31 19.78
C GLY A 303 -6.36 4.47 20.67
N ASN A 304 -5.14 4.99 20.46
CA ASN A 304 -4.58 6.10 21.20
C ASN A 304 -4.70 7.39 20.37
N PRO A 305 -5.48 8.40 20.82
CA PRO A 305 -5.61 9.67 20.09
C PRO A 305 -4.28 10.43 19.89
N ALA A 306 -3.27 10.16 20.72
CA ALA A 306 -1.93 10.75 20.60
C ALA A 306 -0.93 9.85 19.85
N CYS A 307 -1.41 8.84 19.12
CA CYS A 307 -0.55 7.90 18.41
C CYS A 307 0.23 8.55 17.26
N GLY A 308 1.37 7.93 16.96
CA GLY A 308 2.12 8.17 15.73
C GLY A 308 2.82 9.52 15.64
N THR A 309 3.28 9.79 14.44
CA THR A 309 3.76 11.11 14.01
C THR A 309 2.71 11.75 13.12
N ARG A 310 2.28 12.95 13.46
CA ARG A 310 1.33 13.75 12.68
C ARG A 310 2.07 14.64 11.72
N ILE A 311 1.80 14.51 10.44
CA ILE A 311 2.20 15.48 9.43
C ILE A 311 1.05 16.46 9.26
N ILE A 312 1.33 17.75 9.42
CA ILE A 312 0.38 18.86 9.33
C ILE A 312 0.93 19.98 8.45
N LEU A 313 0.06 20.86 7.98
CA LEU A 313 0.48 21.92 7.03
C LEU A 313 1.41 22.94 7.71
N LYS A 314 1.06 23.40 8.92
CA LYS A 314 1.79 24.42 9.73
C LYS A 314 1.85 23.99 11.18
#